data_2ea214a78f85559bb09bc9938c934085
#
_entry.id   2ea214a78f85559bb09bc9938c934085
#
_cell.length_a   1.000
_cell.length_b   1.000
_cell.length_c   1.000
_cell.angle_alpha   90.00
_cell.angle_beta   90.00
_cell.angle_gamma   90.00
#
_symmetry.space_group_name_H-M   'P 1'
#
loop_
_entity.id
_entity.type
_entity.pdbx_description
1 polymer ?
#
loop_
_entity_poly.entity_id
_entity_poly.type
_entity_poly.pdbx_seq_one_letter_code
_entity_poly.pdbx_strand_id
1 'polypeptide(L)'
;MTNKSNFTPDEWSVLLQSMIAAGIAVSAAEPSGLWGLLKESFAEGTALAKAKTDPGTNALIKAMVDDFNTADGSAARDALKNKFKGSKPAEIKDKCIETLRTAAAIVDAKAPGDAAAYKGWLQQISQHVAEAANEGGGLFGGGVPVSEAEKATLSEIAKALKAA
;
A
#
# COMPACT_ATOMS: atom_id res chain seq x y z
N MET A 1 -20.86 -10.62 -3.02
CA MET A 1 -19.88 -9.70 -2.39
C MET A 1 -18.58 -10.44 -2.19
N THR A 2 -17.48 -9.92 -2.70
CA THR A 2 -16.16 -10.50 -2.53
C THR A 2 -15.68 -10.30 -1.10
N ASN A 3 -15.19 -11.37 -0.50
CA ASN A 3 -14.64 -11.35 0.86
C ASN A 3 -13.44 -12.33 0.96
N LYS A 4 -12.88 -12.47 2.15
CA LYS A 4 -11.73 -13.33 2.43
C LYS A 4 -11.88 -14.76 1.91
N SER A 5 -13.08 -15.35 1.96
CA SER A 5 -13.31 -16.73 1.54
C SER A 5 -13.13 -16.98 0.03
N ASN A 6 -13.05 -15.94 -0.77
CA ASN A 6 -12.77 -16.04 -2.21
C ASN A 6 -11.27 -16.29 -2.51
N PHE A 7 -10.41 -16.18 -1.51
CA PHE A 7 -8.95 -16.25 -1.64
C PHE A 7 -8.40 -17.36 -0.75
N THR A 8 -7.27 -17.93 -1.15
CA THR A 8 -6.50 -18.80 -0.24
C THR A 8 -5.85 -17.96 0.87
N PRO A 9 -5.42 -18.57 2.00
CA PRO A 9 -4.71 -17.84 3.06
C PRO A 9 -3.48 -17.07 2.55
N ASP A 10 -2.71 -17.69 1.64
CA ASP A 10 -1.52 -17.05 1.06
C ASP A 10 -1.88 -15.87 0.17
N GLU A 11 -2.89 -16.02 -0.68
CA GLU A 11 -3.41 -14.91 -1.51
C GLU A 11 -3.93 -13.76 -0.65
N TRP A 12 -4.70 -14.07 0.39
CA TRP A 12 -5.20 -13.07 1.32
C TRP A 12 -4.06 -12.33 2.03
N SER A 13 -3.03 -13.05 2.45
CA SER A 13 -1.82 -12.45 3.03
C SER A 13 -1.15 -11.49 2.04
N VAL A 14 -1.05 -11.84 0.76
CA VAL A 14 -0.49 -10.96 -0.28
C VAL A 14 -1.36 -9.70 -0.46
N LEU A 15 -2.68 -9.82 -0.44
CA LEU A 15 -3.58 -8.67 -0.50
C LEU A 15 -3.37 -7.73 0.71
N LEU A 16 -3.27 -8.25 1.92
CA LEU A 16 -2.97 -7.45 3.11
C LEU A 16 -1.59 -6.81 3.04
N GLN A 17 -0.57 -7.52 2.54
CA GLN A 17 0.77 -6.97 2.31
C GLN A 17 0.76 -5.81 1.31
N SER A 18 -0.09 -5.87 0.28
CA SER A 18 -0.15 -4.84 -0.76
C SER A 18 -0.55 -3.46 -0.22
N MET A 19 -1.39 -3.41 0.81
CA MET A 19 -1.77 -2.16 1.46
C MET A 19 -0.54 -1.44 2.03
N ILE A 20 0.33 -2.21 2.69
CA ILE A 20 1.56 -1.71 3.30
C ILE A 20 2.60 -1.40 2.22
N ALA A 21 2.74 -2.29 1.25
CA ALA A 21 3.68 -2.13 0.15
C ALA A 21 3.42 -0.87 -0.68
N ALA A 22 2.16 -0.48 -0.87
CA ALA A 22 1.78 0.75 -1.57
C ALA A 22 2.36 2.02 -0.91
N GLY A 23 2.40 2.06 0.42
CA GLY A 23 3.01 3.17 1.16
C GLY A 23 4.53 3.07 1.23
N ILE A 24 5.05 1.88 1.53
CA ILE A 24 6.50 1.65 1.67
C ILE A 24 7.25 1.90 0.37
N ALA A 25 6.71 1.54 -0.79
CA ALA A 25 7.35 1.77 -2.08
C ALA A 25 7.69 3.25 -2.30
N VAL A 26 6.78 4.15 -1.96
CA VAL A 26 6.98 5.60 -2.07
C VAL A 26 8.05 6.08 -1.11
N SER A 27 8.01 5.62 0.13
CA SER A 27 8.97 6.04 1.16
C SER A 27 10.37 5.51 0.92
N ALA A 28 10.51 4.31 0.36
CA ALA A 28 11.79 3.73 -0.01
C ALA A 28 12.45 4.47 -1.20
N ALA A 29 11.69 5.28 -1.95
CA ALA A 29 12.23 6.13 -3.00
C ALA A 29 13.06 7.30 -2.46
N GLU A 30 12.80 7.72 -1.21
CA GLU A 30 13.52 8.81 -0.55
C GLU A 30 14.55 8.28 0.45
N PRO A 31 15.84 8.63 0.31
CA PRO A 31 16.91 8.16 1.21
C PRO A 31 16.87 8.79 2.61
N SER A 32 15.99 9.72 2.88
CA SER A 32 16.01 10.56 4.08
C SER A 32 15.44 9.95 5.37
N GLY A 33 15.25 8.64 5.43
CA GLY A 33 14.98 7.96 6.72
C GLY A 33 13.58 8.09 7.29
N LEU A 34 12.57 8.41 6.48
CA LEU A 34 11.15 8.52 6.87
C LEU A 34 10.49 7.21 7.33
N TRP A 35 11.27 6.12 7.41
CA TRP A 35 10.80 4.80 7.85
C TRP A 35 10.14 4.78 9.24
N GLY A 36 10.62 5.62 10.15
CA GLY A 36 10.05 5.71 11.50
C GLY A 36 8.67 6.36 11.51
N LEU A 37 8.52 7.44 10.75
CA LEU A 37 7.28 8.21 10.63
C LEU A 37 6.18 7.42 9.93
N LEU A 38 6.54 6.57 8.96
CA LEU A 38 5.58 5.76 8.21
C LEU A 38 4.99 4.61 9.00
N LYS A 39 5.74 4.01 9.92
CA LYS A 39 5.19 2.98 10.81
C LYS A 39 4.05 3.52 11.66
N GLU A 40 4.17 4.76 12.13
CA GLU A 40 3.15 5.42 12.95
C GLU A 40 2.02 5.98 12.08
N SER A 41 2.34 6.63 10.96
CA SER A 41 1.34 7.21 10.05
C SER A 41 0.48 6.17 9.33
N PHE A 42 1.02 4.98 9.06
CA PHE A 42 0.25 3.90 8.43
C PHE A 42 -0.71 3.23 9.41
N ALA A 43 -0.38 3.17 10.70
CA ALA A 43 -1.27 2.67 11.75
C ALA A 43 -2.47 3.62 12.00
N GLU A 44 -2.26 4.92 11.76
CA GLU A 44 -3.28 5.97 11.93
C GLU A 44 -3.85 6.49 10.59
N GLY A 45 -3.46 5.86 9.47
CA GLY A 45 -3.65 6.35 8.12
C GLY A 45 -5.08 6.74 7.75
N THR A 46 -5.23 7.99 7.33
CA THR A 46 -6.51 8.58 6.87
C THR A 46 -7.19 7.77 5.77
N ALA A 47 -6.43 7.12 4.88
CA ALA A 47 -6.98 6.28 3.82
C ALA A 47 -7.64 5.00 4.35
N LEU A 48 -7.05 4.37 5.37
CA LEU A 48 -7.60 3.19 6.04
C LEU A 48 -8.82 3.56 6.89
N ALA A 49 -8.74 4.65 7.66
CA ALA A 49 -9.84 5.14 8.47
C ALA A 49 -11.04 5.54 7.59
N LYS A 50 -10.79 6.23 6.47
CA LYS A 50 -11.83 6.59 5.51
C LYS A 50 -12.47 5.35 4.88
N ALA A 51 -11.68 4.37 4.46
CA ALA A 51 -12.19 3.13 3.89
C ALA A 51 -13.06 2.33 4.89
N LYS A 52 -12.74 2.42 6.19
CA LYS A 52 -13.51 1.75 7.24
C LYS A 52 -14.86 2.42 7.50
N THR A 53 -14.95 3.73 7.39
CA THR A 53 -16.12 4.53 7.78
C THR A 53 -17.03 4.91 6.61
N ASP A 54 -16.52 4.90 5.39
CA ASP A 54 -17.29 5.26 4.20
C ASP A 54 -18.20 4.10 3.77
N PRO A 55 -19.53 4.28 3.80
CA PRO A 55 -20.48 3.26 3.37
C PRO A 55 -20.39 2.91 1.88
N GLY A 56 -19.79 3.78 1.07
CA GLY A 56 -19.52 3.55 -0.35
C GLY A 56 -18.28 2.71 -0.63
N THR A 57 -17.51 2.35 0.40
CA THR A 57 -16.29 1.55 0.23
C THR A 57 -16.60 0.16 -0.31
N ASN A 58 -15.84 -0.24 -1.33
CA ASN A 58 -15.92 -1.58 -1.93
C ASN A 58 -15.79 -2.68 -0.87
N ALA A 59 -16.56 -3.76 -1.00
CA ALA A 59 -16.65 -4.84 -0.02
C ALA A 59 -15.30 -5.55 0.22
N LEU A 60 -14.51 -5.76 -0.82
CA LEU A 60 -13.16 -6.34 -0.70
C LEU A 60 -12.24 -5.44 0.12
N ILE A 61 -12.21 -4.14 -0.19
CA ILE A 61 -11.39 -3.15 0.54
C ILE A 61 -11.78 -3.13 2.01
N LYS A 62 -13.08 -3.11 2.30
CA LYS A 62 -13.59 -3.12 3.67
C LYS A 62 -13.17 -4.36 4.44
N ALA A 63 -13.27 -5.54 3.84
CA ALA A 63 -12.83 -6.80 4.45
C ALA A 63 -11.31 -6.79 4.73
N MET A 64 -10.51 -6.23 3.83
CA MET A 64 -9.06 -6.09 4.04
C MET A 64 -8.73 -5.15 5.19
N VAL A 65 -9.40 -4.00 5.27
CA VAL A 65 -9.20 -3.01 6.34
C VAL A 65 -9.62 -3.57 7.70
N ASP A 66 -10.72 -4.32 7.75
CA ASP A 66 -11.18 -4.97 8.98
C ASP A 66 -10.18 -6.03 9.47
N ASP A 67 -9.61 -6.83 8.55
CA ASP A 67 -8.61 -7.86 8.88
C ASP A 67 -7.21 -7.29 9.17
N PHE A 68 -6.93 -6.05 8.80
CA PHE A 68 -5.62 -5.44 8.97
C PHE A 68 -5.14 -5.39 10.42
N ASN A 69 -6.05 -5.23 11.36
CA ASN A 69 -5.76 -5.18 12.80
C ASN A 69 -5.94 -6.53 13.52
N THR A 70 -6.18 -7.59 12.77
CA THR A 70 -6.30 -8.97 13.30
C THR A 70 -4.94 -9.70 13.26
N ALA A 71 -4.95 -10.98 13.66
CA ALA A 71 -3.78 -11.86 13.56
C ALA A 71 -3.28 -12.00 12.11
N ASP A 72 -4.19 -12.04 11.14
CA ASP A 72 -3.82 -12.14 9.71
C ASP A 72 -3.09 -10.87 9.22
N GLY A 73 -3.56 -9.69 9.62
CA GLY A 73 -2.86 -8.44 9.33
C GLY A 73 -1.49 -8.36 9.99
N SER A 74 -1.36 -8.87 11.22
CA SER A 74 -0.06 -8.97 11.90
C SER A 74 0.88 -9.93 11.15
N ALA A 75 0.39 -11.10 10.78
CA ALA A 75 1.18 -12.08 10.01
C ALA A 75 1.62 -11.53 8.64
N ALA A 76 0.74 -10.79 7.95
CA ALA A 76 1.07 -10.13 6.67
C ALA A 76 2.17 -9.08 6.84
N ARG A 77 2.12 -8.27 7.90
CA ARG A 77 3.18 -7.29 8.24
C ARG A 77 4.52 -7.99 8.50
N ASP A 78 4.51 -9.05 9.28
CA ASP A 78 5.72 -9.81 9.58
C ASP A 78 6.30 -10.50 8.34
N ALA A 79 5.45 -11.07 7.48
CA ALA A 79 5.87 -11.66 6.21
C ALA A 79 6.54 -10.62 5.30
N LEU A 80 5.97 -9.43 5.18
CA LEU A 80 6.55 -8.35 4.38
C LEU A 80 7.87 -7.85 4.98
N LYS A 81 7.93 -7.67 6.30
CA LYS A 81 9.13 -7.29 7.03
C LYS A 81 10.27 -8.32 6.82
N ASN A 82 9.94 -9.61 6.83
CA ASN A 82 10.91 -10.66 6.56
C ASN A 82 11.44 -10.62 5.12
N LYS A 83 10.58 -10.28 4.13
CA LYS A 83 11.02 -10.07 2.74
C LYS A 83 12.05 -8.94 2.61
N PHE A 84 11.97 -7.92 3.47
CA PHE A 84 12.87 -6.77 3.43
C PHE A 84 14.17 -6.96 4.19
N LYS A 85 14.27 -8.02 4.98
CA LYS A 85 15.43 -8.27 5.84
C LYS A 85 16.71 -8.33 5.01
N GLY A 86 17.70 -7.47 5.35
CA GLY A 86 18.96 -7.35 4.64
C GLY A 86 18.90 -6.63 3.28
N SER A 87 17.76 -6.08 2.89
CA SER A 87 17.58 -5.37 1.62
C SER A 87 17.94 -3.89 1.73
N LYS A 88 18.50 -3.34 0.67
CA LYS A 88 18.70 -1.89 0.50
C LYS A 88 17.38 -1.20 0.13
N PRO A 89 17.26 0.14 0.30
CA PRO A 89 16.03 0.87 -0.04
C PRO A 89 15.51 0.62 -1.46
N ALA A 90 16.39 0.60 -2.47
CA ALA A 90 15.99 0.30 -3.85
C ALA A 90 15.42 -1.10 -4.02
N GLU A 91 16.01 -2.11 -3.35
CA GLU A 91 15.53 -3.49 -3.37
C GLU A 91 14.18 -3.62 -2.63
N ILE A 92 13.99 -2.84 -1.57
CA ILE A 92 12.70 -2.77 -0.85
C ILE A 92 11.62 -2.22 -1.76
N LYS A 93 11.91 -1.13 -2.48
CA LYS A 93 10.99 -0.56 -3.48
C LYS A 93 10.59 -1.62 -4.51
N ASP A 94 11.56 -2.32 -5.09
CA ASP A 94 11.30 -3.35 -6.12
C ASP A 94 10.44 -4.50 -5.57
N LYS A 95 10.70 -4.94 -4.34
CA LYS A 95 9.90 -5.98 -3.67
C LYS A 95 8.48 -5.51 -3.38
N CYS A 96 8.28 -4.25 -3.05
CA CYS A 96 6.96 -3.66 -2.91
C CYS A 96 6.21 -3.63 -4.25
N ILE A 97 6.85 -3.18 -5.31
CA ILE A 97 6.27 -3.16 -6.67
C ILE A 97 5.86 -4.57 -7.10
N GLU A 98 6.69 -5.58 -6.85
CA GLU A 98 6.36 -6.98 -7.14
C GLU A 98 5.18 -7.49 -6.31
N THR A 99 5.11 -7.14 -5.03
CA THR A 99 3.96 -7.48 -4.18
C THR A 99 2.67 -6.85 -4.72
N LEU A 100 2.71 -5.60 -5.16
CA LEU A 100 1.57 -4.91 -5.77
C LEU A 100 1.13 -5.57 -7.09
N ARG A 101 2.08 -5.96 -7.94
CA ARG A 101 1.79 -6.68 -9.18
C ARG A 101 1.12 -8.02 -8.93
N THR A 102 1.66 -8.79 -7.99
CA THR A 102 1.10 -10.09 -7.60
C THR A 102 -0.31 -9.96 -7.04
N ALA A 103 -0.52 -8.99 -6.15
CA ALA A 103 -1.84 -8.72 -5.56
C ALA A 103 -2.87 -8.30 -6.63
N ALA A 104 -2.48 -7.45 -7.57
CA ALA A 104 -3.33 -7.04 -8.67
C ALA A 104 -3.74 -8.22 -9.55
N ALA A 105 -2.81 -9.11 -9.89
CA ALA A 105 -3.08 -10.32 -10.65
C ALA A 105 -4.06 -11.28 -9.94
N ILE A 106 -3.92 -11.43 -8.62
CA ILE A 106 -4.84 -12.25 -7.80
C ILE A 106 -6.26 -11.67 -7.87
N VAL A 107 -6.41 -10.35 -7.71
CA VAL A 107 -7.73 -9.71 -7.75
C VAL A 107 -8.34 -9.75 -9.15
N ASP A 108 -7.54 -9.53 -10.19
CA ASP A 108 -8.02 -9.67 -11.58
C ASP A 108 -8.56 -11.07 -11.88
N ALA A 109 -7.91 -12.09 -11.36
CA ALA A 109 -8.31 -13.49 -11.59
C ALA A 109 -9.53 -13.91 -10.75
N LYS A 110 -9.61 -13.47 -9.49
CA LYS A 110 -10.59 -13.99 -8.53
C LYS A 110 -11.75 -13.03 -8.19
N ALA A 111 -11.54 -11.76 -8.38
CA ALA A 111 -12.50 -10.70 -8.09
C ALA A 111 -12.47 -9.58 -9.14
N PRO A 112 -12.66 -9.90 -10.45
CA PRO A 112 -12.52 -8.92 -11.52
C PRO A 112 -13.48 -7.74 -11.37
N GLY A 113 -14.64 -7.93 -10.77
CA GLY A 113 -15.60 -6.86 -10.48
C GLY A 113 -15.10 -5.83 -9.44
N ASP A 114 -14.15 -6.21 -8.60
CA ASP A 114 -13.57 -5.35 -7.56
C ASP A 114 -12.20 -4.80 -7.95
N ALA A 115 -11.62 -5.29 -9.04
CA ALA A 115 -10.24 -5.01 -9.44
C ALA A 115 -9.97 -3.51 -9.63
N ALA A 116 -10.86 -2.80 -10.31
CA ALA A 116 -10.70 -1.36 -10.56
C ALA A 116 -10.72 -0.55 -9.26
N ALA A 117 -11.66 -0.84 -8.35
CA ALA A 117 -11.77 -0.18 -7.06
C ALA A 117 -10.55 -0.47 -6.17
N TYR A 118 -10.12 -1.72 -6.13
CA TYR A 118 -8.95 -2.17 -5.37
C TYR A 118 -7.65 -1.48 -5.85
N LYS A 119 -7.37 -1.53 -7.15
CA LYS A 119 -6.18 -0.91 -7.74
C LYS A 119 -6.17 0.61 -7.55
N GLY A 120 -7.32 1.27 -7.75
CA GLY A 120 -7.48 2.70 -7.51
C GLY A 120 -7.22 3.07 -6.05
N TRP A 121 -7.69 2.25 -5.12
CA TRP A 121 -7.46 2.47 -3.69
C TRP A 121 -5.98 2.34 -3.30
N LEU A 122 -5.25 1.35 -3.83
CA LEU A 122 -3.81 1.22 -3.61
C LEU A 122 -3.03 2.43 -4.16
N GLN A 123 -3.44 2.96 -5.33
CA GLN A 123 -2.85 4.19 -5.87
C GLN A 123 -3.11 5.40 -4.96
N GLN A 124 -4.32 5.51 -4.38
CA GLN A 124 -4.63 6.55 -3.42
C GLN A 124 -3.77 6.47 -2.16
N ILE A 125 -3.53 5.26 -1.62
CA ILE A 125 -2.62 5.07 -0.49
C ILE A 125 -1.23 5.60 -0.84
N SER A 126 -0.68 5.23 -1.98
CA SER A 126 0.64 5.67 -2.44
C SER A 126 0.70 7.20 -2.61
N GLN A 127 -0.33 7.79 -3.19
CA GLN A 127 -0.42 9.23 -3.39
C GLN A 127 -0.47 9.99 -2.05
N HIS A 128 -1.29 9.53 -1.10
CA HIS A 128 -1.36 10.14 0.23
C HIS A 128 -0.03 10.07 0.99
N VAL A 129 0.72 8.98 0.84
CA VAL A 129 2.04 8.87 1.46
C VAL A 129 3.02 9.87 0.84
N ALA A 130 3.02 10.03 -0.49
CA ALA A 130 3.85 11.02 -1.17
C ALA A 130 3.51 12.46 -0.74
N GLU A 131 2.23 12.77 -0.60
CA GLU A 131 1.76 14.09 -0.16
C GLU A 131 2.12 14.37 1.30
N ALA A 132 1.92 13.40 2.20
CA ALA A 132 2.24 13.53 3.62
C ALA A 132 3.74 13.73 3.88
N ALA A 133 4.61 13.12 3.08
CA ALA A 133 6.05 13.32 3.17
C ALA A 133 6.44 14.80 2.90
N ASN A 134 5.64 15.50 2.10
CA ASN A 134 5.88 16.91 1.75
C ASN A 134 5.35 17.89 2.80
N GLU A 135 4.29 17.53 3.53
CA GLU A 135 3.73 18.38 4.59
C GLU A 135 4.60 18.39 5.87
N GLY A 136 5.39 17.35 6.10
CA GLY A 136 6.30 17.23 7.25
C GLY A 136 7.62 18.00 7.12
N GLY A 137 7.91 18.58 5.98
CA GLY A 137 9.21 19.19 5.62
C GLY A 137 9.33 20.69 5.88
N GLY A 138 8.75 21.29 6.94
CA GLY A 138 9.09 22.65 7.16
C GLY A 138 8.35 23.42 8.25
N LEU A 139 9.10 23.83 9.26
CA LEU A 139 8.75 24.86 10.26
C LEU A 139 8.47 26.25 9.60
N PHE A 140 8.54 26.36 8.27
CA PHE A 140 8.42 27.58 7.50
C PHE A 140 7.55 27.49 6.23
N GLY A 141 6.49 26.71 6.24
CA GLY A 141 5.31 26.89 5.35
C GLY A 141 5.57 26.83 3.84
N GLY A 142 6.59 26.14 3.38
CA GLY A 142 6.82 25.89 1.97
C GLY A 142 6.71 24.40 1.69
N GLY A 143 5.53 23.92 1.28
CA GLY A 143 5.36 22.54 0.85
C GLY A 143 6.35 22.23 -0.28
N VAL A 144 7.30 21.31 -0.03
CA VAL A 144 8.16 20.80 -1.10
C VAL A 144 7.28 19.97 -2.01
N PRO A 145 7.21 20.25 -3.32
CA PRO A 145 6.42 19.41 -4.23
C PRO A 145 6.90 17.97 -4.18
N VAL A 146 6.00 17.02 -4.47
CA VAL A 146 6.34 15.61 -4.60
C VAL A 146 7.61 15.47 -5.42
N SER A 147 8.64 14.80 -4.87
CA SER A 147 9.94 14.70 -5.52
C SER A 147 9.86 13.93 -6.84
N GLU A 148 10.83 14.13 -7.74
CA GLU A 148 10.88 13.39 -9.00
C GLU A 148 11.02 11.87 -8.76
N ALA A 149 11.71 11.45 -7.70
CA ALA A 149 11.83 10.04 -7.30
C ALA A 149 10.47 9.46 -6.85
N GLU A 150 9.70 10.21 -6.08
CA GLU A 150 8.34 9.83 -5.67
C GLU A 150 7.39 9.76 -6.87
N LYS A 151 7.42 10.76 -7.77
CA LYS A 151 6.63 10.75 -9.01
C LYS A 151 6.96 9.55 -9.89
N ALA A 152 8.23 9.22 -10.05
CA ALA A 152 8.67 8.04 -10.79
C ALA A 152 8.13 6.76 -10.14
N THR A 153 8.19 6.64 -8.82
CA THR A 153 7.66 5.50 -8.08
C THR A 153 6.14 5.39 -8.17
N LEU A 154 5.41 6.49 -8.09
CA LEU A 154 3.96 6.50 -8.31
C LEU A 154 3.59 6.02 -9.71
N SER A 155 4.38 6.39 -10.73
CA SER A 155 4.22 5.89 -12.10
C SER A 155 4.51 4.40 -12.22
N GLU A 156 5.55 3.90 -11.55
CA GLU A 156 5.87 2.46 -11.51
C GLU A 156 4.75 1.66 -10.83
N ILE A 157 4.20 2.16 -9.72
CA ILE A 157 3.05 1.56 -9.03
C ILE A 157 1.83 1.49 -9.95
N ALA A 158 1.51 2.59 -10.63
CA ALA A 158 0.39 2.64 -11.56
C ALA A 158 0.55 1.62 -12.70
N LYS A 159 1.76 1.46 -13.23
CA LYS A 159 2.08 0.46 -14.26
C LYS A 159 1.95 -0.96 -13.72
N ALA A 160 2.48 -1.23 -12.53
CA ALA A 160 2.41 -2.55 -11.91
C ALA A 160 0.96 -3.00 -11.65
N LEU A 161 0.09 -2.07 -11.24
CA LEU A 161 -1.33 -2.34 -11.00
C LEU A 161 -2.15 -2.49 -12.28
N LYS A 162 -1.72 -1.89 -13.41
CA LYS A 162 -2.40 -2.01 -14.71
C LYS A 162 -1.99 -3.24 -15.52
N ALA A 163 -0.75 -3.69 -15.33
CA ALA A 163 -0.14 -4.76 -16.15
C ALA A 163 -0.52 -6.18 -15.67
N ALA A 164 -1.36 -6.25 -14.65
CA ALA A 164 -1.84 -7.53 -14.12
C ALA A 164 -3.16 -7.93 -14.76
#